data_9d93857175665a5a13dc23256b915fe3
#
_entry.id   9d93857175665a5a13dc23256b915fe3
#
_cell.length_a   1.000
_cell.length_b   1.000
_cell.length_c   1.000
_cell.angle_alpha   90.00
_cell.angle_beta   90.00
_cell.angle_gamma   90.00
#
_symmetry.space_group_name_H-M   'P 1'
#
loop_
_entity.id
_entity.type
_entity.pdbx_description
1 polymer ?
#
loop_
_entity_poly.entity_id
_entity_poly.type
_entity_poly.pdbx_seq_one_letter_code
_entity_poly.pdbx_strand_id
1 'polypeptide(L)'
;YEGYKSNWENLGASRNNYLLNTYPYLNIGPEDYQYNSGSAGHNAYQSVFGRLMYSYKNKYMIQANVRADGSSRFHKDSRWGVFPSVSAGWVISEESWFKENVNAVNYLKLRGSIGQLGNERIGSEFPYMASMNFGTSYMYNKGKGEVTAVQNAAQVYYAFKDITWETTTTYGVGVDASFFDQRLSLTADYYYKKTEDMLLTLGFPSYSGFSAPS
;
A
#
# COMPACT_ATOMS: atom_id res chain seq x y z
N TYR A 1 -4.25 17.29 -7.37
CA TYR A 1 -3.32 17.13 -6.26
C TYR A 1 -4.06 16.57 -5.05
N GLU A 2 -3.46 15.62 -4.40
CA GLU A 2 -3.96 15.03 -3.16
C GLU A 2 -2.78 14.93 -2.18
N GLY A 3 -3.00 15.22 -0.90
CA GLY A 3 -2.00 15.09 0.15
C GLY A 3 -2.64 14.55 1.42
N TYR A 4 -2.01 13.58 2.04
CA TYR A 4 -2.44 12.97 3.29
C TYR A 4 -1.26 12.89 4.25
N LYS A 5 -1.50 13.23 5.52
CA LYS A 5 -0.55 13.04 6.61
C LYS A 5 -1.28 12.51 7.83
N SER A 6 -0.80 11.44 8.40
CA SER A 6 -1.28 10.87 9.64
C SER A 6 -0.18 10.84 10.66
N ASN A 7 -0.50 11.25 11.89
CA ASN A 7 0.34 11.08 13.05
C ASN A 7 -0.49 10.36 14.12
N TRP A 8 0.12 9.44 14.81
CA TRP A 8 -0.52 8.78 15.95
C TRP A 8 0.47 8.63 17.09
N GLU A 9 -0.05 8.69 18.28
CA GLU A 9 0.69 8.49 19.52
C GLU A 9 -0.12 7.55 20.41
N ASN A 10 0.56 6.66 21.09
CA ASN A 10 -0.04 5.77 22.06
C ASN A 10 0.77 5.85 23.36
N LEU A 11 0.07 6.08 24.47
CA LEU A 11 0.61 6.06 25.81
C LEU A 11 -0.14 5.03 26.63
N GLY A 12 0.57 4.06 27.19
CA GLY A 12 0.04 3.06 28.09
C GLY A 12 0.65 3.20 29.48
N ALA A 13 -0.18 3.04 30.51
CA ALA A 13 0.28 2.93 31.88
C ALA A 13 -0.50 1.86 32.61
N SER A 14 0.17 1.07 33.44
CA SER A 14 -0.48 0.08 34.29
C SER A 14 0.21 -0.05 35.63
N ARG A 15 -0.55 -0.48 36.63
CA ARG A 15 -0.04 -0.85 37.95
C ARG A 15 -0.67 -2.15 38.41
N ASN A 16 0.09 -2.96 39.12
CA ASN A 16 -0.34 -4.23 39.68
C ASN A 16 -0.22 -4.20 41.20
N ASN A 17 -0.70 -5.28 41.86
CA ASN A 17 -0.59 -5.51 43.30
C ASN A 17 -1.21 -4.42 44.16
N TYR A 18 -2.45 -4.01 43.85
CA TYR A 18 -3.22 -3.12 44.69
C TYR A 18 -3.58 -3.77 46.04
N LEU A 19 -3.41 -3.02 47.12
CA LEU A 19 -3.84 -3.45 48.45
C LEU A 19 -5.38 -3.65 48.55
N LEU A 20 -6.11 -2.81 47.80
CA LEU A 20 -7.57 -2.84 47.73
C LEU A 20 -8.00 -2.84 46.26
N ASN A 21 -8.68 -3.88 45.84
CA ASN A 21 -9.19 -3.99 44.46
C ASN A 21 -10.42 -3.13 44.19
N THR A 22 -10.98 -2.50 45.22
CA THR A 22 -12.19 -1.67 45.12
C THR A 22 -11.95 -0.35 44.37
N TYR A 23 -10.70 0.15 44.40
CA TYR A 23 -10.31 1.42 43.78
C TYR A 23 -9.01 1.29 42.97
N PRO A 24 -9.02 0.67 41.77
CA PRO A 24 -7.82 0.39 41.01
C PRO A 24 -7.35 1.60 40.20
N TYR A 25 -7.13 2.72 40.84
CA TYR A 25 -6.60 3.92 40.19
C TYR A 25 -5.07 3.91 40.12
N LEU A 26 -4.50 4.38 39.00
CA LEU A 26 -3.06 4.34 38.75
C LEU A 26 -2.23 5.09 39.80
N ASN A 27 -2.79 6.13 40.44
CA ASN A 27 -2.10 6.94 41.45
C ASN A 27 -2.09 6.31 42.84
N ILE A 28 -2.83 5.23 43.09
CA ILE A 28 -2.95 4.58 44.41
C ILE A 28 -2.13 3.28 44.47
N GLY A 29 -1.75 2.71 43.32
CA GLY A 29 -0.98 1.48 43.26
C GLY A 29 0.45 1.67 43.79
N PRO A 30 1.12 0.58 44.26
CA PRO A 30 2.48 0.61 44.76
C PRO A 30 3.47 1.06 43.67
N GLU A 31 4.51 1.81 44.06
CA GLU A 31 5.50 2.35 43.12
C GLU A 31 6.36 1.27 42.46
N ASP A 32 6.61 0.16 43.14
CA ASP A 32 7.44 -0.95 42.66
C ASP A 32 6.83 -1.71 41.46
N TYR A 33 5.54 -1.54 41.19
CA TYR A 33 4.80 -2.27 40.13
C TYR A 33 4.14 -1.34 39.13
N GLN A 34 4.84 -0.29 38.76
CA GLN A 34 4.40 0.64 37.74
C GLN A 34 5.06 0.32 36.39
N TYR A 35 4.21 0.23 35.36
CA TYR A 35 4.65 0.02 34.00
C TYR A 35 4.13 1.16 33.13
N ASN A 36 4.97 1.64 32.24
CA ASN A 36 4.58 2.59 31.22
C ASN A 36 5.12 2.15 29.86
N SER A 37 4.41 2.52 28.83
CA SER A 37 4.81 2.29 27.44
C SER A 37 4.37 3.49 26.60
N GLY A 38 5.15 3.80 25.59
CA GLY A 38 4.81 4.83 24.63
C GLY A 38 5.29 4.44 23.24
N SER A 39 4.47 4.75 22.24
CA SER A 39 4.83 4.60 20.84
C SER A 39 4.19 5.71 20.01
N ALA A 40 4.86 6.09 18.96
CA ALA A 40 4.37 7.08 18.00
C ALA A 40 4.73 6.65 16.58
N GLY A 41 3.91 7.02 15.63
CA GLY A 41 4.20 6.80 14.23
C GLY A 41 3.64 7.93 13.38
N HIS A 42 4.15 8.04 12.17
CA HIS A 42 3.66 8.99 11.21
C HIS A 42 3.81 8.45 9.80
N ASN A 43 2.86 8.77 8.95
CA ASN A 43 2.98 8.53 7.53
C ASN A 43 2.49 9.73 6.73
N ALA A 44 2.99 9.87 5.52
CA ALA A 44 2.60 10.93 4.61
C ALA A 44 2.55 10.35 3.17
N TYR A 45 1.58 10.82 2.43
CA TYR A 45 1.33 10.45 1.05
C TYR A 45 1.00 11.69 0.24
N GLN A 46 1.52 11.78 -0.97
CA GLN A 46 1.25 12.85 -1.90
C GLN A 46 1.02 12.29 -3.29
N SER A 47 0.06 12.87 -4.01
CA SER A 47 -0.26 12.50 -5.38
C SER A 47 -0.43 13.73 -6.26
N VAL A 48 0.10 13.62 -7.46
CA VAL A 48 -0.19 14.54 -8.55
C VAL A 48 -0.72 13.72 -9.72
N PHE A 49 -1.83 14.15 -10.29
CA PHE A 49 -2.44 13.42 -11.39
C PHE A 49 -2.96 14.36 -12.47
N GLY A 50 -2.97 13.85 -13.69
CA GLY A 50 -3.52 14.53 -14.85
C GLY A 50 -4.32 13.56 -15.71
N ARG A 51 -5.34 14.07 -16.37
CA ARG A 51 -6.19 13.33 -17.30
C ARG A 51 -6.40 14.15 -18.57
N LEU A 52 -6.24 13.51 -19.71
CA LEU A 52 -6.59 14.01 -21.02
C LEU A 52 -7.64 13.11 -21.65
N MET A 53 -8.72 13.69 -22.15
CA MET A 53 -9.76 12.97 -22.87
C MET A 53 -9.99 13.68 -24.21
N TYR A 54 -10.08 12.90 -25.26
CA TYR A 54 -10.38 13.38 -26.60
C TYR A 54 -11.40 12.49 -27.26
N SER A 55 -12.40 13.11 -27.88
CA SER A 55 -13.42 12.41 -28.65
C SER A 55 -13.55 13.08 -30.02
N TYR A 56 -13.48 12.28 -31.08
CA TYR A 56 -13.64 12.74 -32.44
C TYR A 56 -14.90 12.14 -33.04
N LYS A 57 -15.84 13.01 -33.45
CA LYS A 57 -17.14 12.67 -34.07
C LYS A 57 -17.96 11.63 -33.28
N ASN A 58 -17.78 11.54 -31.97
CA ASN A 58 -18.34 10.49 -31.12
C ASN A 58 -18.04 9.04 -31.55
N LYS A 59 -17.09 8.86 -32.48
CA LYS A 59 -16.68 7.57 -33.01
C LYS A 59 -15.41 7.06 -32.35
N TYR A 60 -14.42 7.94 -32.23
CA TYR A 60 -13.09 7.62 -31.70
C TYR A 60 -12.90 8.35 -30.40
N MET A 61 -12.62 7.60 -29.37
CA MET A 61 -12.38 8.13 -28.04
C MET A 61 -11.01 7.69 -27.57
N ILE A 62 -10.24 8.60 -26.99
CA ILE A 62 -8.99 8.28 -26.35
C ILE A 62 -8.94 8.99 -25.00
N GLN A 63 -8.43 8.28 -24.00
CA GLN A 63 -8.19 8.83 -22.68
C GLN A 63 -6.80 8.42 -22.22
N ALA A 64 -6.04 9.38 -21.74
CA ALA A 64 -4.76 9.17 -21.11
C ALA A 64 -4.80 9.73 -19.70
N ASN A 65 -4.30 8.97 -18.72
CA ASN A 65 -4.12 9.43 -17.35
C ASN A 65 -2.67 9.17 -16.94
N VAL A 66 -2.16 10.04 -16.10
CA VAL A 66 -0.90 9.83 -15.41
C VAL A 66 -1.09 10.20 -13.95
N ARG A 67 -0.57 9.37 -13.06
CA ARG A 67 -0.54 9.63 -11.63
C ARG A 67 0.88 9.40 -11.12
N ALA A 68 1.41 10.39 -10.41
CA ALA A 68 2.67 10.31 -9.70
C ALA A 68 2.36 10.33 -8.21
N ASP A 69 2.74 9.28 -7.51
CA ASP A 69 2.46 9.05 -6.09
C ASP A 69 3.76 8.98 -5.30
N GLY A 70 3.82 9.71 -4.20
CA GLY A 70 4.94 9.74 -3.28
C GLY A 70 4.53 9.28 -1.89
N SER A 71 5.22 8.28 -1.34
CA SER A 71 4.94 7.74 -0.01
C SER A 71 6.16 7.84 0.91
N SER A 72 5.93 8.23 2.17
CA SER A 72 6.97 8.25 3.20
C SER A 72 7.45 6.86 3.63
N ARG A 73 6.73 5.80 3.22
CA ARG A 73 7.07 4.41 3.51
C ARG A 73 8.32 3.94 2.77
N PHE A 74 8.65 4.59 1.66
CA PHE A 74 9.81 4.26 0.85
C PHE A 74 10.99 5.18 1.11
N HIS A 75 12.20 4.66 0.90
CA HIS A 75 13.40 5.46 0.94
C HIS A 75 13.33 6.62 -0.08
N LYS A 76 14.03 7.71 0.18
CA LYS A 76 13.99 8.93 -0.65
C LYS A 76 14.17 8.67 -2.16
N ASP A 77 14.97 7.66 -2.51
CA ASP A 77 15.33 7.34 -3.89
C ASP A 77 14.24 6.53 -4.62
N SER A 78 13.39 5.81 -3.86
CA SER A 78 12.29 4.97 -4.37
C SER A 78 10.91 5.51 -3.99
N ARG A 79 10.85 6.72 -3.43
CA ARG A 79 9.63 7.31 -2.86
C ARG A 79 8.53 7.57 -3.87
N TRP A 80 8.90 7.94 -5.09
CA TRP A 80 7.95 8.32 -6.13
C TRP A 80 7.75 7.20 -7.13
N GLY A 81 6.48 6.81 -7.32
CA GLY A 81 6.03 5.93 -8.40
C GLY A 81 5.21 6.70 -9.41
N VAL A 82 5.34 6.35 -10.70
CA VAL A 82 4.55 6.95 -11.79
C VAL A 82 3.74 5.87 -12.47
N PHE A 83 2.44 6.07 -12.51
CA PHE A 83 1.46 5.08 -12.98
C PHE A 83 0.63 5.66 -14.14
N PRO A 84 1.06 5.43 -15.37
CA PRO A 84 0.32 5.85 -16.56
C PRO A 84 -0.80 4.88 -16.89
N SER A 85 -1.85 5.39 -17.55
CA SER A 85 -2.86 4.56 -18.18
C SER A 85 -3.40 5.21 -19.45
N VAL A 86 -3.71 4.38 -20.43
CA VAL A 86 -4.29 4.80 -21.69
C VAL A 86 -5.45 3.88 -22.04
N SER A 87 -6.53 4.45 -22.52
CA SER A 87 -7.65 3.69 -23.07
C SER A 87 -8.13 4.32 -24.38
N ALA A 88 -8.57 3.46 -25.28
CA ALA A 88 -9.17 3.86 -26.55
C ALA A 88 -10.51 3.15 -26.74
N GLY A 89 -11.43 3.84 -27.38
CA GLY A 89 -12.73 3.30 -27.76
C GLY A 89 -13.08 3.68 -29.21
N TRP A 90 -13.63 2.73 -29.93
CA TRP A 90 -14.12 2.92 -31.28
C TRP A 90 -15.57 2.47 -31.38
N VAL A 91 -16.45 3.41 -31.67
CA VAL A 91 -17.87 3.15 -31.91
C VAL A 91 -18.07 2.79 -33.38
N ILE A 92 -18.00 1.50 -33.69
CA ILE A 92 -18.06 0.98 -35.04
C ILE A 92 -19.44 1.26 -35.63
N SER A 93 -20.50 1.20 -34.81
CA SER A 93 -21.87 1.46 -35.25
C SER A 93 -22.09 2.89 -35.79
N GLU A 94 -21.20 3.82 -35.50
CA GLU A 94 -21.26 5.18 -36.04
C GLU A 94 -20.58 5.33 -37.41
N GLU A 95 -19.92 4.29 -37.93
CA GLU A 95 -19.32 4.32 -39.26
C GLU A 95 -20.38 4.21 -40.36
N SER A 96 -20.21 4.97 -41.46
CA SER A 96 -21.17 5.01 -42.56
C SER A 96 -21.37 3.64 -43.19
N TRP A 97 -20.26 2.94 -43.42
CA TRP A 97 -20.30 1.58 -44.01
C TRP A 97 -21.01 0.57 -43.10
N PHE A 98 -20.97 0.75 -41.77
CA PHE A 98 -21.66 -0.14 -40.83
C PHE A 98 -23.18 0.12 -40.83
N LYS A 99 -23.57 1.40 -40.76
CA LYS A 99 -24.98 1.83 -40.77
C LYS A 99 -25.72 1.40 -42.05
N GLU A 100 -25.02 1.38 -43.16
CA GLU A 100 -25.60 1.02 -44.45
C GLU A 100 -25.80 -0.50 -44.62
N ASN A 101 -24.97 -1.32 -43.98
CA ASN A 101 -24.93 -2.76 -44.22
C ASN A 101 -25.47 -3.60 -43.07
N VAL A 102 -25.60 -3.05 -41.85
CA VAL A 102 -25.91 -3.83 -40.65
C VAL A 102 -27.11 -3.21 -39.92
N ASN A 103 -28.30 -3.79 -40.10
CA ASN A 103 -29.52 -3.28 -39.47
C ASN A 103 -29.84 -3.96 -38.12
N ALA A 104 -29.29 -5.14 -37.86
CA ALA A 104 -29.61 -5.90 -36.65
C ALA A 104 -28.83 -5.44 -35.39
N VAL A 105 -27.78 -4.70 -35.59
CA VAL A 105 -26.88 -4.21 -34.50
C VAL A 105 -27.05 -2.70 -34.40
N ASN A 106 -27.67 -2.24 -33.32
CA ASN A 106 -27.93 -0.82 -33.10
C ASN A 106 -26.71 -0.07 -32.55
N TYR A 107 -25.87 -0.77 -31.77
CA TYR A 107 -24.67 -0.22 -31.18
C TYR A 107 -23.58 -1.26 -31.15
N LEU A 108 -22.38 -0.87 -31.54
CA LEU A 108 -21.18 -1.70 -31.42
C LEU A 108 -20.00 -0.82 -31.11
N LYS A 109 -19.36 -1.08 -29.96
CA LYS A 109 -18.15 -0.36 -29.51
C LYS A 109 -17.08 -1.36 -29.12
N LEU A 110 -15.88 -1.16 -29.64
CA LEU A 110 -14.67 -1.81 -29.17
C LEU A 110 -13.94 -0.92 -28.18
N ARG A 111 -13.35 -1.53 -27.15
CA ARG A 111 -12.57 -0.87 -26.13
C ARG A 111 -11.24 -1.57 -25.96
N GLY A 112 -10.18 -0.78 -25.77
CA GLY A 112 -8.86 -1.27 -25.41
C GLY A 112 -8.26 -0.40 -24.32
N SER A 113 -7.54 -0.99 -23.36
CA SER A 113 -6.87 -0.25 -22.31
C SER A 113 -5.59 -0.93 -21.85
N ILE A 114 -4.65 -0.11 -21.42
CA ILE A 114 -3.48 -0.51 -20.67
C ILE A 114 -3.29 0.48 -19.54
N GLY A 115 -3.01 -0.02 -18.33
CA GLY A 115 -2.79 0.87 -17.20
C GLY A 115 -1.96 0.21 -16.12
N GLN A 116 -1.23 1.06 -15.39
CA GLN A 116 -0.44 0.67 -14.24
C GLN A 116 -1.06 1.20 -12.96
N LEU A 117 -0.98 0.40 -11.90
CA LEU A 117 -1.41 0.75 -10.55
C LEU A 117 -0.30 0.40 -9.57
N GLY A 118 0.05 1.35 -8.70
CA GLY A 118 1.00 1.16 -7.62
C GLY A 118 0.32 0.74 -6.32
N ASN A 119 0.99 -0.11 -5.55
CA ASN A 119 0.60 -0.47 -4.20
C ASN A 119 1.75 -0.21 -3.22
N GLU A 120 1.45 0.49 -2.10
CA GLU A 120 2.41 0.84 -1.06
C GLU A 120 2.26 0.01 0.23
N ARG A 121 1.37 -0.98 0.27
CA ARG A 121 1.10 -1.77 1.47
C ARG A 121 2.24 -2.74 1.77
N ILE A 122 3.16 -2.32 2.63
CA ILE A 122 4.36 -3.06 3.02
C ILE A 122 4.37 -3.49 4.49
N GLY A 123 3.23 -3.40 5.20
CA GLY A 123 3.12 -3.83 6.61
C GLY A 123 3.87 -2.97 7.64
N SER A 124 4.89 -2.22 7.23
CA SER A 124 5.70 -1.35 8.09
C SER A 124 5.68 0.10 7.60
N GLU A 125 5.80 1.06 8.51
CA GLU A 125 5.83 2.49 8.15
C GLU A 125 7.21 2.92 7.60
N PHE A 126 8.30 2.30 8.08
CA PHE A 126 9.67 2.67 7.71
C PHE A 126 10.58 1.44 7.56
N PRO A 127 10.33 0.54 6.60
CA PRO A 127 11.09 -0.70 6.47
C PRO A 127 12.55 -0.50 6.08
N TYR A 128 12.90 0.69 5.60
CA TYR A 128 14.27 1.07 5.25
C TYR A 128 15.09 1.57 6.43
N MET A 129 14.48 1.75 7.61
CA MET A 129 15.18 2.19 8.82
C MET A 129 15.55 0.99 9.67
N ALA A 130 16.81 0.95 10.10
CA ALA A 130 17.26 0.00 11.11
C ALA A 130 16.66 0.38 12.46
N SER A 131 15.90 -0.51 13.09
CA SER A 131 15.39 -0.30 14.44
C SER A 131 16.23 -1.04 15.45
N MET A 132 16.48 -0.39 16.59
CA MET A 132 17.16 -0.96 17.75
C MET A 132 16.12 -1.34 18.78
N ASN A 133 16.17 -2.55 19.26
CA ASN A 133 15.37 -2.99 20.41
C ASN A 133 16.19 -2.83 21.70
N PHE A 134 15.62 -2.10 22.65
CA PHE A 134 16.18 -1.91 23.97
C PHE A 134 15.34 -2.72 24.95
N GLY A 135 15.95 -3.55 25.77
CA GLY A 135 15.15 -4.20 26.81
C GLY A 135 15.57 -5.57 27.27
N THR A 136 16.48 -6.23 26.59
CA THR A 136 17.08 -7.43 27.13
C THR A 136 18.30 -7.06 28.00
N SER A 137 18.17 -7.30 29.29
CA SER A 137 19.29 -7.15 30.19
C SER A 137 20.08 -8.45 30.23
N TYR A 138 21.40 -8.36 30.18
CA TYR A 138 22.25 -9.49 30.51
C TYR A 138 22.99 -9.23 31.83
N MET A 139 23.26 -10.30 32.55
CA MET A 139 23.94 -10.23 33.82
C MET A 139 25.46 -10.15 33.55
N TYR A 140 26.05 -9.04 33.92
CA TYR A 140 27.48 -8.84 33.78
C TYR A 140 28.14 -8.99 35.16
N ASN A 141 29.12 -9.89 35.27
CA ASN A 141 29.90 -10.09 36.49
C ASN A 141 31.15 -9.17 36.46
N LYS A 142 31.17 -8.18 37.33
CA LYS A 142 32.32 -7.26 37.49
C LYS A 142 33.51 -7.86 38.22
N GLY A 143 33.46 -9.11 38.59
CA GLY A 143 34.39 -9.75 39.50
C GLY A 143 33.97 -9.58 40.99
N LYS A 144 34.61 -10.29 41.89
CA LYS A 144 34.31 -10.28 43.33
C LYS A 144 32.85 -10.62 43.72
N GLY A 145 32.12 -11.32 42.86
CA GLY A 145 30.73 -11.73 43.14
C GLY A 145 29.68 -10.63 42.87
N GLU A 146 30.05 -9.46 42.37
CA GLU A 146 29.10 -8.42 41.99
C GLU A 146 28.52 -8.68 40.60
N VAL A 147 27.24 -8.91 40.54
CA VAL A 147 26.50 -9.09 39.30
C VAL A 147 25.63 -7.87 39.07
N THR A 148 25.75 -7.26 37.92
CA THR A 148 24.94 -6.10 37.51
C THR A 148 24.18 -6.42 36.25
N ALA A 149 22.89 -6.06 36.24
CA ALA A 149 22.09 -6.12 35.03
C ALA A 149 22.45 -4.94 34.11
N VAL A 150 22.89 -5.23 32.91
CA VAL A 150 23.23 -4.23 31.90
C VAL A 150 22.17 -4.30 30.78
N GLN A 151 21.52 -3.17 30.56
CA GLN A 151 20.60 -3.05 29.46
C GLN A 151 21.39 -3.02 28.14
N ASN A 152 21.00 -3.87 27.20
CA ASN A 152 21.61 -3.90 25.89
C ASN A 152 20.66 -3.33 24.81
N ALA A 153 21.24 -3.03 23.66
CA ALA A 153 20.53 -2.66 22.46
C ALA A 153 20.98 -3.57 21.31
N ALA A 154 20.01 -4.13 20.60
CA ALA A 154 20.29 -4.98 19.45
C ALA A 154 19.44 -4.55 18.26
N GLN A 155 20.03 -4.60 17.07
CA GLN A 155 19.27 -4.51 15.85
C GLN A 155 18.57 -5.85 15.62
N VAL A 156 17.24 -5.85 15.68
CA VAL A 156 16.42 -7.06 15.55
C VAL A 156 15.89 -7.20 14.12
N TYR A 157 15.66 -6.08 13.43
CA TYR A 157 15.12 -6.07 12.09
C TYR A 157 16.17 -5.62 11.07
N TYR A 158 16.19 -6.31 9.95
CA TYR A 158 17.04 -5.92 8.82
C TYR A 158 16.40 -4.75 8.08
N ALA A 159 17.18 -3.73 7.75
CA ALA A 159 16.70 -2.56 7.01
C ALA A 159 16.82 -2.82 5.49
N PHE A 160 15.72 -2.73 4.78
CA PHE A 160 15.66 -2.90 3.33
C PHE A 160 15.54 -1.53 2.65
N LYS A 161 16.61 -1.05 2.05
CA LYS A 161 16.61 0.26 1.35
C LYS A 161 16.02 0.19 -0.06
N ASP A 162 16.03 -0.99 -0.66
CA ASP A 162 15.65 -1.21 -2.07
C ASP A 162 14.17 -1.54 -2.25
N ILE A 163 13.37 -1.40 -1.19
CA ILE A 163 11.91 -1.56 -1.29
C ILE A 163 11.34 -0.44 -2.16
N THR A 164 10.57 -0.85 -3.16
CA THR A 164 9.88 0.03 -4.10
C THR A 164 8.39 -0.29 -4.20
N TRP A 165 7.67 0.45 -5.01
CA TRP A 165 6.26 0.24 -5.30
C TRP A 165 6.01 -1.11 -5.96
N GLU A 166 5.10 -1.90 -5.42
CA GLU A 166 4.53 -3.03 -6.13
C GLU A 166 3.69 -2.49 -7.29
N THR A 167 3.95 -2.95 -8.50
CA THR A 167 3.29 -2.43 -9.70
C THR A 167 2.45 -3.50 -10.38
N THR A 168 1.16 -3.23 -10.54
CA THR A 168 0.26 -4.08 -11.33
C THR A 168 -0.05 -3.42 -12.66
N THR A 169 0.34 -4.08 -13.75
CA THR A 169 -0.01 -3.71 -15.12
C THR A 169 -1.21 -4.51 -15.58
N THR A 170 -2.26 -3.82 -16.04
CA THR A 170 -3.49 -4.43 -16.55
C THR A 170 -3.66 -4.10 -18.01
N TYR A 171 -3.86 -5.12 -18.83
CA TYR A 171 -4.26 -5.02 -20.23
C TYR A 171 -5.72 -5.44 -20.33
N GLY A 172 -6.54 -4.64 -20.99
CA GLY A 172 -7.95 -4.92 -21.15
C GLY A 172 -8.43 -4.69 -22.56
N VAL A 173 -9.27 -5.58 -23.06
CA VAL A 173 -10.05 -5.39 -24.29
C VAL A 173 -11.51 -5.73 -24.00
N GLY A 174 -12.42 -4.96 -24.57
CA GLY A 174 -13.85 -5.16 -24.35
C GLY A 174 -14.68 -4.79 -25.57
N VAL A 175 -15.86 -5.35 -25.60
CA VAL A 175 -16.88 -5.14 -26.62
C VAL A 175 -18.20 -4.81 -25.94
N ASP A 176 -18.85 -3.74 -26.38
CA ASP A 176 -20.22 -3.42 -26.03
C ASP A 176 -21.08 -3.50 -27.29
N ALA A 177 -22.12 -4.29 -27.27
CA ALA A 177 -23.04 -4.45 -28.40
C ALA A 177 -24.50 -4.36 -27.95
N SER A 178 -25.36 -3.76 -28.77
CA SER A 178 -26.81 -3.75 -28.59
C SER A 178 -27.50 -4.17 -29.87
N PHE A 179 -28.54 -4.99 -29.72
CA PHE A 179 -29.29 -5.61 -30.80
C PHE A 179 -30.77 -5.36 -30.65
N PHE A 180 -31.51 -5.47 -31.76
CA PHE A 180 -32.99 -5.47 -31.80
C PHE A 180 -33.61 -4.25 -31.11
N ASP A 181 -33.25 -3.04 -31.56
CA ASP A 181 -33.69 -1.78 -30.98
C ASP A 181 -33.44 -1.68 -29.47
N GLN A 182 -32.20 -2.06 -29.07
CA GLN A 182 -31.71 -2.04 -27.71
C GLN A 182 -32.42 -3.02 -26.75
N ARG A 183 -33.14 -3.99 -27.25
CA ARG A 183 -33.79 -5.01 -26.42
C ARG A 183 -32.80 -6.02 -25.83
N LEU A 184 -31.67 -6.22 -26.49
CA LEU A 184 -30.61 -7.08 -26.02
C LEU A 184 -29.30 -6.30 -25.99
N SER A 185 -28.64 -6.25 -24.84
CA SER A 185 -27.31 -5.65 -24.66
C SER A 185 -26.34 -6.71 -24.19
N LEU A 186 -25.16 -6.73 -24.81
CA LEU A 186 -24.06 -7.62 -24.49
C LEU A 186 -22.82 -6.77 -24.17
N THR A 187 -22.17 -7.03 -23.03
CA THR A 187 -20.85 -6.51 -22.70
C THR A 187 -19.95 -7.69 -22.40
N ALA A 188 -18.80 -7.74 -23.06
CA ALA A 188 -17.79 -8.76 -22.84
C ALA A 188 -16.43 -8.10 -22.66
N ASP A 189 -15.73 -8.47 -21.58
CA ASP A 189 -14.41 -7.97 -21.25
C ASP A 189 -13.43 -9.13 -21.06
N TYR A 190 -12.25 -8.97 -21.64
CA TYR A 190 -11.10 -9.81 -21.37
C TYR A 190 -9.98 -8.95 -20.80
N TYR A 191 -9.35 -9.41 -19.72
CA TYR A 191 -8.21 -8.71 -19.14
C TYR A 191 -7.10 -9.67 -18.75
N TYR A 192 -5.87 -9.15 -18.80
CA TYR A 192 -4.68 -9.81 -18.30
C TYR A 192 -3.98 -8.87 -17.32
N LYS A 193 -3.64 -9.39 -16.14
CA LYS A 193 -2.93 -8.66 -15.09
C LYS A 193 -1.57 -9.29 -14.83
N LYS A 194 -0.54 -8.44 -14.71
CA LYS A 194 0.80 -8.82 -14.29
C LYS A 194 1.21 -7.94 -13.12
N THR A 195 1.58 -8.54 -12.01
CA THR A 195 2.12 -7.82 -10.85
C THR A 195 3.60 -8.09 -10.74
N GLU A 196 4.38 -7.03 -10.58
CA GLU A 196 5.83 -7.03 -10.45
C GLU A 196 6.22 -6.34 -9.14
N ASP A 197 7.45 -6.61 -8.68
CA ASP A 197 8.00 -6.07 -7.43
C ASP A 197 7.14 -6.37 -6.20
N MET A 198 6.55 -7.57 -6.17
CA MET A 198 5.71 -8.00 -5.05
C MET A 198 6.53 -8.08 -3.76
N LEU A 199 5.99 -7.46 -2.72
CA LEU A 199 6.60 -7.46 -1.40
C LEU A 199 6.20 -8.73 -0.66
N LEU A 200 7.19 -9.59 -0.43
CA LEU A 200 7.03 -10.85 0.29
C LEU A 200 7.81 -10.79 1.61
N THR A 201 7.15 -11.19 2.69
CA THR A 201 7.84 -11.41 3.96
C THR A 201 8.59 -12.73 3.89
N LEU A 202 9.92 -12.65 3.86
CA LEU A 202 10.79 -13.83 3.90
C LEU A 202 11.18 -14.12 5.35
N GLY A 203 11.02 -15.39 5.75
CA GLY A 203 11.54 -15.87 7.03
C GLY A 203 13.06 -15.90 7.01
N PHE A 204 13.70 -15.30 8.02
CA PHE A 204 15.13 -15.43 8.23
C PHE A 204 15.45 -16.72 8.99
N PRO A 205 16.51 -17.43 8.66
CA PRO A 205 16.99 -18.53 9.49
C PRO A 205 17.30 -18.05 10.91
N SER A 206 16.86 -18.79 11.92
CA SER A 206 17.00 -18.38 13.33
C SER A 206 18.45 -18.14 13.79
N TYR A 207 19.42 -18.74 13.12
CA TYR A 207 20.84 -18.55 13.40
C TYR A 207 21.38 -17.18 12.95
N SER A 208 20.64 -16.43 12.15
CA SER A 208 21.05 -15.08 11.69
C SER A 208 20.96 -14.02 12.79
N GLY A 209 20.21 -14.30 13.86
CA GLY A 209 19.93 -13.34 14.93
C GLY A 209 18.92 -12.25 14.57
N PHE A 210 18.35 -12.28 13.35
CA PHE A 210 17.31 -11.36 12.93
C PHE A 210 15.92 -12.00 13.00
N SER A 211 14.91 -11.20 13.33
CA SER A 211 13.51 -11.55 13.22
C SER A 211 12.98 -11.14 11.84
N ALA A 212 12.02 -11.89 11.31
CA ALA A 212 11.31 -11.45 10.12
C ALA A 212 10.58 -10.14 10.42
N PRO A 213 10.55 -9.17 9.49
CA PRO A 213 9.72 -7.98 9.64
C PRO A 213 8.26 -8.41 9.73
N SER A 214 7.55 -7.92 10.74
CA SER A 214 6.11 -8.15 10.96
C SER A 214 5.28 -7.25 10.08
#